data_bd2527295b5139de1df307e78781f8b9
#
_entry.id   bd2527295b5139de1df307e78781f8b9
#
_cell.length_a   1.000
_cell.length_b   1.000
_cell.length_c   1.000
_cell.angle_alpha   90.00
_cell.angle_beta   90.00
_cell.angle_gamma   90.00
#
_symmetry.space_group_name_H-M   'P 1'
#
loop_
_entity.id
_entity.type
_entity.pdbx_description
1 polymer ?
#
loop_
_entity_poly.entity_id
_entity_poly.type
_entity_poly.pdbx_seq_one_letter_code
_entity_poly.pdbx_strand_id
1 'polypeptide(L)'
;MASVSFANIEKSFGSTKVIHGIGFDIADGEFMVLVGPSGCGKSTLLRMLAGLEEITGGTIAIDGKEVNDVESKDRDIAMVFQSYALYPHMTVRDNMGFSLRLRKAPQSEIDQRVADAAKILDLDPYLHRFPRELSGGQRQRVAMGRAIVRDPKV
;
A
#
# COMPACT_ATOMS: atom_id res chain seq x y z
N MET A 1 10.48 -4.17 -8.89
CA MET A 1 10.02 -2.95 -8.20
C MET A 1 10.10 -1.79 -9.17
N ALA A 2 9.77 -0.57 -8.79
CA ALA A 2 9.72 0.56 -9.70
C ALA A 2 10.40 1.78 -9.07
N SER A 3 10.97 2.68 -9.88
CA SER A 3 11.43 3.99 -9.41
C SER A 3 10.25 4.89 -9.10
N VAL A 4 10.41 5.78 -8.12
CA VAL A 4 9.40 6.78 -7.77
C VAL A 4 10.04 8.16 -7.72
N SER A 5 9.41 9.15 -8.36
CA SER A 5 9.87 10.54 -8.35
C SER A 5 8.80 11.46 -7.78
N PHE A 6 9.21 12.36 -6.91
CA PHE A 6 8.41 13.46 -6.42
C PHE A 6 9.06 14.77 -6.87
N ALA A 7 8.38 15.58 -7.66
CA ALA A 7 8.88 16.83 -8.17
C ALA A 7 8.04 18.00 -7.66
N ASN A 8 8.62 18.82 -6.78
CA ASN A 8 8.00 20.03 -6.23
C ASN A 8 6.58 19.80 -5.67
N ILE A 9 6.39 18.74 -4.91
CA ILE A 9 5.08 18.34 -4.39
C ILE A 9 4.57 19.36 -3.38
N GLU A 10 3.35 19.82 -3.61
CA GLU A 10 2.63 20.69 -2.71
C GLU A 10 1.29 20.08 -2.32
N LYS A 11 0.89 20.30 -1.06
CA LYS A 11 -0.45 19.92 -0.57
C LYS A 11 -1.00 20.96 0.37
N SER A 12 -2.19 21.42 0.04
CA SER A 12 -3.01 22.28 0.90
C SER A 12 -4.37 21.63 1.18
N PHE A 13 -4.86 21.80 2.40
CA PHE A 13 -6.24 21.50 2.80
C PHE A 13 -6.94 22.82 3.11
N GLY A 14 -7.80 23.26 2.21
CA GLY A 14 -8.36 24.63 2.26
C GLY A 14 -7.24 25.67 2.24
N SER A 15 -7.18 26.53 3.28
CA SER A 15 -6.14 27.55 3.42
C SER A 15 -4.85 27.05 4.08
N THR A 16 -4.81 25.83 4.58
CA THR A 16 -3.64 25.29 5.32
C THR A 16 -2.74 24.51 4.40
N LYS A 17 -1.54 25.02 4.12
CA LYS A 17 -0.50 24.31 3.36
C LYS A 17 0.24 23.36 4.29
N VAL A 18 0.25 22.06 3.95
CA VAL A 18 0.84 20.96 4.75
C VAL A 18 2.16 20.49 4.15
N ILE A 19 2.29 20.51 2.82
CA ILE A 19 3.51 20.13 2.11
C ILE A 19 3.91 21.30 1.21
N HIS A 20 5.20 21.68 1.29
CA HIS A 20 5.70 22.97 0.85
C HIS A 20 6.74 22.86 -0.29
N GLY A 21 6.43 22.08 -1.33
CA GLY A 21 7.32 21.97 -2.49
C GLY A 21 8.49 21.02 -2.24
N ILE A 22 8.20 19.81 -1.77
CA ILE A 22 9.24 18.78 -1.59
C ILE A 22 9.51 18.02 -2.89
N GLY A 23 10.79 17.65 -3.11
CA GLY A 23 11.20 16.84 -4.24
C GLY A 23 12.32 15.87 -3.85
N PHE A 24 12.22 14.64 -4.30
CA PHE A 24 13.24 13.60 -4.19
C PHE A 24 12.88 12.43 -5.10
N ASP A 25 13.89 11.61 -5.39
CA ASP A 25 13.75 10.39 -6.17
C ASP A 25 14.06 9.17 -5.31
N ILE A 26 13.37 8.07 -5.59
CA ILE A 26 13.57 6.74 -5.01
C ILE A 26 13.95 5.81 -6.17
N ALA A 27 15.13 5.23 -6.11
CA ALA A 27 15.58 4.31 -7.16
C ALA A 27 14.81 2.97 -7.12
N ASP A 28 14.81 2.24 -8.23
CA ASP A 28 14.25 0.89 -8.25
C ASP A 28 14.94 0.00 -7.20
N GLY A 29 14.14 -0.65 -6.35
CA GLY A 29 14.61 -1.51 -5.26
C GLY A 29 15.12 -0.77 -4.03
N GLU A 30 15.08 0.55 -3.99
CA GLU A 30 15.50 1.33 -2.82
C GLU A 30 14.49 1.24 -1.69
N PHE A 31 14.99 1.14 -0.44
CA PHE A 31 14.19 1.24 0.77
C PHE A 31 14.26 2.66 1.35
N MET A 32 13.25 3.47 1.08
CA MET A 32 13.15 4.85 1.57
C MET A 32 12.41 4.92 2.90
N VAL A 33 12.97 5.67 3.86
CA VAL A 33 12.36 5.90 5.18
C VAL A 33 12.02 7.39 5.36
N LEU A 34 10.76 7.68 5.65
CA LEU A 34 10.29 9.03 5.98
C LEU A 34 10.28 9.23 7.50
N VAL A 35 11.15 10.11 8.00
CA VAL A 35 11.30 10.43 9.42
C VAL A 35 10.84 11.85 9.69
N GLY A 36 10.20 12.08 10.82
CA GLY A 36 9.76 13.41 11.25
C GLY A 36 8.68 13.36 12.33
N PRO A 37 8.36 14.49 12.97
CA PRO A 37 7.36 14.57 14.03
C PRO A 37 5.96 14.19 13.55
N SER A 38 5.05 13.95 14.50
CA SER A 38 3.63 13.73 14.19
C SER A 38 3.05 14.97 13.49
N GLY A 39 2.23 14.76 12.45
CA GLY A 39 1.56 15.84 11.72
C GLY A 39 2.41 16.54 10.64
N CYS A 40 3.67 16.17 10.42
CA CYS A 40 4.52 16.81 9.39
C CYS A 40 4.25 16.35 7.94
N GLY A 41 3.16 15.61 7.68
CA GLY A 41 2.75 15.27 6.31
C GLY A 41 3.21 13.90 5.77
N LYS A 42 3.95 13.05 6.53
CA LYS A 42 4.43 11.75 6.06
C LYS A 42 3.32 10.85 5.50
N SER A 43 2.26 10.66 6.27
CA SER A 43 1.11 9.85 5.84
C SER A 43 0.36 10.48 4.68
N THR A 44 0.32 11.82 4.62
CA THR A 44 -0.27 12.55 3.49
C THR A 44 0.53 12.29 2.21
N LEU A 45 1.87 12.32 2.28
CA LEU A 45 2.73 12.03 1.15
C LEU A 45 2.53 10.60 0.63
N LEU A 46 2.49 9.60 1.54
CA LEU A 46 2.21 8.21 1.16
C LEU A 46 0.81 8.04 0.55
N ARG A 47 -0.19 8.75 1.07
CA ARG A 47 -1.55 8.73 0.50
C ARG A 47 -1.61 9.37 -0.88
N MET A 48 -0.84 10.44 -1.13
CA MET A 48 -0.75 11.05 -2.45
C MET A 48 -0.07 10.12 -3.46
N LEU A 49 1.03 9.44 -3.07
CA LEU A 49 1.63 8.39 -3.89
C LEU A 49 0.62 7.28 -4.20
N ALA A 50 -0.16 6.86 -3.20
CA ALA A 50 -1.17 5.84 -3.35
C ALA A 50 -2.41 6.27 -4.17
N GLY A 51 -2.53 7.54 -4.55
CA GLY A 51 -3.73 8.04 -5.22
C GLY A 51 -4.98 8.08 -4.33
N LEU A 52 -4.77 8.11 -3.01
CA LEU A 52 -5.83 8.22 -1.99
C LEU A 52 -6.02 9.66 -1.52
N GLU A 53 -5.16 10.55 -1.99
CA GLU A 53 -5.19 11.99 -1.74
C GLU A 53 -4.61 12.69 -2.97
N GLU A 54 -5.24 13.78 -3.41
CA GLU A 54 -4.76 14.57 -4.54
C GLU A 54 -3.65 15.52 -4.11
N ILE A 55 -2.67 15.75 -4.98
CA ILE A 55 -1.69 16.82 -4.82
C ILE A 55 -2.34 18.15 -5.20
N THR A 56 -1.83 19.27 -4.65
CA THR A 56 -2.26 20.62 -5.07
C THR A 56 -1.24 21.28 -5.99
N GLY A 57 -0.06 20.72 -6.14
CA GLY A 57 0.98 21.15 -7.06
C GLY A 57 2.11 20.14 -7.15
N GLY A 58 2.89 20.24 -8.22
CA GLY A 58 4.00 19.33 -8.50
C GLY A 58 3.60 18.07 -9.28
N THR A 59 4.49 17.08 -9.32
CA THR A 59 4.31 15.86 -10.11
C THR A 59 4.81 14.65 -9.35
N ILE A 60 4.02 13.56 -9.33
CA ILE A 60 4.43 12.23 -8.87
C ILE A 60 4.56 11.33 -10.10
N ALA A 61 5.68 10.62 -10.23
CA ALA A 61 5.89 9.65 -11.29
C ALA A 61 6.31 8.29 -10.72
N ILE A 62 5.87 7.21 -11.38
CA ILE A 62 6.26 5.82 -11.12
C ILE A 62 6.81 5.25 -12.43
N ASP A 63 8.02 4.71 -12.43
CA ASP A 63 8.75 4.27 -13.64
C ASP A 63 8.79 5.37 -14.72
N GLY A 64 9.00 6.63 -14.34
CA GLY A 64 9.02 7.78 -15.25
C GLY A 64 7.64 8.17 -15.81
N LYS A 65 6.57 7.46 -15.45
CA LYS A 65 5.21 7.81 -15.87
C LYS A 65 4.53 8.65 -14.80
N GLU A 66 4.05 9.83 -15.17
CA GLU A 66 3.24 10.66 -14.28
C GLU A 66 1.94 9.95 -13.87
N VAL A 67 1.62 10.03 -12.57
CA VAL A 67 0.45 9.34 -11.98
C VAL A 67 -0.52 10.30 -11.28
N ASN A 68 -0.38 11.59 -11.42
CA ASN A 68 -1.24 12.58 -10.73
C ASN A 68 -2.73 12.28 -10.93
N ASP A 69 -3.16 12.06 -12.17
CA ASP A 69 -4.55 11.81 -12.57
C ASP A 69 -4.89 10.32 -12.69
N VAL A 70 -3.98 9.42 -12.29
CA VAL A 70 -4.21 7.97 -12.32
C VAL A 70 -4.91 7.55 -11.03
N GLU A 71 -6.04 6.84 -11.16
CA GLU A 71 -6.76 6.31 -10.00
C GLU A 71 -5.90 5.30 -9.20
N SER A 72 -6.09 5.25 -7.88
CA SER A 72 -5.34 4.37 -6.97
C SER A 72 -5.30 2.90 -7.42
N LYS A 73 -6.40 2.39 -7.97
CA LYS A 73 -6.49 0.99 -8.47
C LYS A 73 -5.54 0.69 -9.63
N ASP A 74 -5.19 1.72 -10.42
CA ASP A 74 -4.42 1.61 -11.68
C ASP A 74 -2.94 2.00 -11.52
N ARG A 75 -2.52 2.45 -10.31
CA ARG A 75 -1.12 2.82 -10.02
C ARG A 75 -0.17 1.65 -9.77
N ASP A 76 -0.68 0.42 -9.69
CA ASP A 76 0.07 -0.81 -9.39
C ASP A 76 0.93 -0.73 -8.12
N ILE A 77 0.37 -0.16 -7.07
CA ILE A 77 0.99 -0.02 -5.75
C ILE A 77 0.19 -0.77 -4.69
N ALA A 78 0.83 -1.10 -3.57
CA ALA A 78 0.14 -1.58 -2.37
C ALA A 78 0.48 -0.72 -1.17
N MET A 79 -0.49 -0.50 -0.29
CA MET A 79 -0.33 0.27 0.94
C MET A 79 -0.78 -0.55 2.15
N VAL A 80 0.09 -0.62 3.17
CA VAL A 80 -0.26 -1.18 4.47
C VAL A 80 -0.63 -0.03 5.41
N PHE A 81 -1.90 0.02 5.82
CA PHE A 81 -2.40 1.07 6.69
C PHE A 81 -2.04 0.81 8.16
N GLN A 82 -1.89 1.86 8.94
CA GLN A 82 -1.65 1.80 10.39
C GLN A 82 -2.80 1.08 11.12
N SER A 83 -4.03 1.20 10.66
CA SER A 83 -5.22 0.47 11.17
C SER A 83 -5.38 -0.94 10.61
N TYR A 84 -4.40 -1.42 9.81
CA TYR A 84 -4.39 -2.69 9.07
C TYR A 84 -5.48 -2.82 8.00
N ALA A 85 -6.61 -2.12 8.09
CA ALA A 85 -7.73 -2.10 7.13
C ALA A 85 -8.18 -3.50 6.67
N LEU A 86 -8.25 -4.48 7.60
CA LEU A 86 -8.71 -5.83 7.30
C LEU A 86 -10.23 -5.88 7.20
N TYR A 87 -10.74 -6.71 6.31
CA TYR A 87 -12.17 -6.99 6.19
C TYR A 87 -12.60 -7.92 7.34
N PRO A 88 -13.40 -7.46 8.31
CA PRO A 88 -13.67 -8.21 9.54
C PRO A 88 -14.51 -9.46 9.33
N HIS A 89 -15.28 -9.51 8.25
CA HIS A 89 -16.15 -10.62 7.86
C HIS A 89 -15.47 -11.67 6.96
N MET A 90 -14.20 -11.49 6.65
CA MET A 90 -13.39 -12.40 5.85
C MET A 90 -12.34 -13.10 6.70
N THR A 91 -12.02 -14.36 6.37
CA THR A 91 -10.88 -15.07 6.96
C THR A 91 -9.55 -14.42 6.58
N VAL A 92 -8.45 -14.82 7.23
CA VAL A 92 -7.09 -14.40 6.84
C VAL A 92 -6.82 -14.73 5.37
N ARG A 93 -7.09 -15.98 4.95
CA ARG A 93 -6.94 -16.41 3.55
C ARG A 93 -7.73 -15.53 2.59
N ASP A 94 -8.98 -15.23 2.92
CA ASP A 94 -9.84 -14.40 2.08
C ASP A 94 -9.37 -12.95 2.03
N ASN A 95 -8.91 -12.39 3.15
CA ASN A 95 -8.30 -11.07 3.20
C ASN A 95 -7.07 -10.99 2.28
N MET A 96 -6.16 -11.97 2.36
CA MET A 96 -4.94 -11.98 1.55
C MET A 96 -5.24 -12.13 0.06
N GLY A 97 -6.16 -13.03 -0.32
CA GLY A 97 -6.51 -13.31 -1.72
C GLY A 97 -7.49 -12.32 -2.35
N PHE A 98 -8.02 -11.34 -1.61
CA PHE A 98 -9.12 -10.49 -2.05
C PHE A 98 -8.82 -9.70 -3.34
N SER A 99 -7.63 -9.10 -3.44
CA SER A 99 -7.22 -8.31 -4.61
C SER A 99 -7.18 -9.15 -5.90
N LEU A 100 -6.71 -10.39 -5.81
CA LEU A 100 -6.67 -11.31 -6.95
C LEU A 100 -8.07 -11.76 -7.37
N ARG A 101 -8.99 -11.99 -6.41
CA ARG A 101 -10.40 -12.27 -6.72
C ARG A 101 -11.06 -11.13 -7.49
N LEU A 102 -10.81 -9.88 -7.09
CA LEU A 102 -11.33 -8.71 -7.82
C LEU A 102 -10.81 -8.64 -9.26
N ARG A 103 -9.57 -9.07 -9.48
CA ARG A 103 -8.96 -9.19 -10.82
C ARG A 103 -9.40 -10.44 -11.57
N LYS A 104 -10.29 -11.27 -10.98
CA LYS A 104 -10.77 -12.54 -11.55
C LYS A 104 -9.65 -13.54 -11.86
N ALA A 105 -8.58 -13.54 -11.07
CA ALA A 105 -7.50 -14.52 -11.19
C ALA A 105 -8.02 -15.94 -10.95
N PRO A 106 -7.43 -16.97 -11.58
CA PRO A 106 -7.76 -18.38 -11.34
C PRO A 106 -7.59 -18.74 -9.86
N GLN A 107 -8.47 -19.61 -9.34
CA GLN A 107 -8.41 -20.02 -7.93
C GLN A 107 -7.07 -20.67 -7.56
N SER A 108 -6.48 -21.44 -8.46
CA SER A 108 -5.18 -22.06 -8.26
C SER A 108 -4.06 -21.04 -8.06
N GLU A 109 -4.09 -19.92 -8.80
CA GLU A 109 -3.12 -18.82 -8.62
C GLU A 109 -3.32 -18.13 -7.27
N ILE A 110 -4.57 -17.85 -6.89
CA ILE A 110 -4.89 -17.26 -5.59
C ILE A 110 -4.37 -18.13 -4.46
N ASP A 111 -4.65 -19.43 -4.51
CA ASP A 111 -4.25 -20.39 -3.49
C ASP A 111 -2.73 -20.48 -3.37
N GLN A 112 -2.01 -20.52 -4.48
CA GLN A 112 -0.57 -20.57 -4.51
C GLN A 112 0.05 -19.30 -3.91
N ARG A 113 -0.34 -18.11 -4.38
CA ARG A 113 0.21 -16.84 -3.89
C ARG A 113 -0.10 -16.60 -2.41
N VAL A 114 -1.31 -16.98 -1.96
CA VAL A 114 -1.67 -16.88 -0.54
C VAL A 114 -0.83 -17.83 0.31
N ALA A 115 -0.61 -19.08 -0.14
CA ALA A 115 0.22 -20.04 0.58
C ALA A 115 1.68 -19.56 0.68
N ASP A 116 2.26 -19.04 -0.39
CA ASP A 116 3.62 -18.52 -0.40
C ASP A 116 3.80 -17.33 0.54
N ALA A 117 2.88 -16.35 0.49
CA ALA A 117 2.90 -15.22 1.40
C ALA A 117 2.66 -15.63 2.86
N ALA A 118 1.80 -16.63 3.12
CA ALA A 118 1.53 -17.14 4.46
C ALA A 118 2.78 -17.77 5.08
N LYS A 119 3.57 -18.53 4.31
CA LYS A 119 4.86 -19.10 4.76
C LYS A 119 5.87 -18.02 5.14
N ILE A 120 6.02 -16.98 4.29
CA ILE A 120 6.94 -15.86 4.56
C ILE A 120 6.59 -15.14 5.87
N LEU A 121 5.31 -15.10 6.21
CA LEU A 121 4.76 -14.31 7.33
C LEU A 121 4.37 -15.16 8.55
N ASP A 122 4.64 -16.46 8.56
CA ASP A 122 4.21 -17.41 9.61
C ASP A 122 2.70 -17.34 9.89
N LEU A 123 1.89 -17.32 8.84
CA LEU A 123 0.43 -17.20 8.93
C LEU A 123 -0.31 -18.51 8.62
N ASP A 124 0.37 -19.57 8.22
CA ASP A 124 -0.25 -20.86 7.87
C ASP A 124 -1.26 -21.36 8.94
N PRO A 125 -0.95 -21.33 10.26
CA PRO A 125 -1.89 -21.83 11.28
C PRO A 125 -3.12 -20.94 11.44
N TYR A 126 -3.11 -19.72 10.87
CA TYR A 126 -4.14 -18.70 11.08
C TYR A 126 -5.00 -18.44 9.85
N LEU A 127 -4.76 -19.11 8.72
CA LEU A 127 -5.45 -18.86 7.44
C LEU A 127 -6.97 -18.95 7.52
N HIS A 128 -7.50 -19.80 8.41
CA HIS A 128 -8.94 -20.01 8.61
C HIS A 128 -9.58 -19.07 9.64
N ARG A 129 -8.76 -18.29 10.38
CA ARG A 129 -9.24 -17.36 11.42
C ARG A 129 -9.78 -16.06 10.84
N PHE A 130 -10.64 -15.40 11.61
CA PHE A 130 -11.10 -14.04 11.35
C PHE A 130 -10.20 -13.00 12.06
N PRO A 131 -10.16 -11.74 11.59
CA PRO A 131 -9.33 -10.69 12.20
C PRO A 131 -9.52 -10.49 13.70
N ARG A 132 -10.73 -10.69 14.22
CA ARG A 132 -11.05 -10.59 15.65
C ARG A 132 -10.35 -11.65 16.54
N GLU A 133 -9.92 -12.76 15.93
CA GLU A 133 -9.27 -13.89 16.61
C GLU A 133 -7.73 -13.78 16.59
N LEU A 134 -7.21 -12.66 16.08
CA LEU A 134 -5.79 -12.41 15.89
C LEU A 134 -5.26 -11.35 16.86
N SER A 135 -3.99 -11.51 17.27
CA SER A 135 -3.25 -10.45 17.95
C SER A 135 -2.98 -9.26 17.01
N GLY A 136 -2.57 -8.10 17.60
CA GLY A 136 -2.18 -6.92 16.80
C GLY A 136 -1.08 -7.22 15.78
N GLY A 137 -0.02 -7.91 16.20
CA GLY A 137 1.07 -8.30 15.29
C GLY A 137 0.64 -9.28 14.21
N GLN A 138 -0.28 -10.22 14.51
CA GLN A 138 -0.84 -11.11 13.49
C GLN A 138 -1.68 -10.33 12.47
N ARG A 139 -2.53 -9.40 12.92
CA ARG A 139 -3.29 -8.52 11.98
C ARG A 139 -2.37 -7.69 11.10
N GLN A 140 -1.27 -7.18 11.65
CA GLN A 140 -0.27 -6.45 10.85
C GLN A 140 0.34 -7.35 9.78
N ARG A 141 0.74 -8.58 10.11
CA ARG A 141 1.27 -9.55 9.13
C ARG A 141 0.24 -9.90 8.06
N VAL A 142 -1.04 -10.04 8.40
CA VAL A 142 -2.10 -10.25 7.40
C VAL A 142 -2.22 -9.05 6.45
N ALA A 143 -2.12 -7.82 6.95
CA ALA A 143 -2.12 -6.63 6.11
C ALA A 143 -0.90 -6.57 5.16
N MET A 144 0.27 -6.99 5.64
CA MET A 144 1.47 -7.17 4.78
C MET A 144 1.24 -8.27 3.74
N GLY A 145 0.64 -9.40 4.12
CA GLY A 145 0.30 -10.48 3.21
C GLY A 145 -0.63 -10.06 2.07
N ARG A 146 -1.60 -9.19 2.34
CA ARG A 146 -2.45 -8.57 1.29
C ARG A 146 -1.65 -7.79 0.25
N ALA A 147 -0.61 -7.08 0.71
CA ALA A 147 0.29 -6.34 -0.18
C ALA A 147 1.15 -7.29 -1.00
N ILE A 148 1.80 -8.27 -0.37
CA ILE A 148 2.69 -9.23 -1.03
C ILE A 148 1.94 -10.05 -2.10
N VAL A 149 0.75 -10.58 -1.78
CA VAL A 149 -0.07 -11.38 -2.71
C VAL A 149 -0.45 -10.61 -3.97
N ARG A 150 -0.60 -9.29 -3.88
CA ARG A 150 -0.92 -8.42 -5.01
C ARG A 150 0.27 -8.31 -5.99
N ASP A 151 1.49 -8.52 -5.53
CA ASP A 151 2.74 -8.37 -6.30
C ASP A 151 2.85 -6.98 -6.95
N PRO A 152 2.84 -5.88 -6.15
CA PRO A 152 2.84 -4.52 -6.65
C PRO A 152 4.23 -4.10 -7.12
N LYS A 153 4.28 -3.06 -7.96
CA LYS A 153 5.54 -2.42 -8.35
C LYS A 153 6.14 -1.57 -7.22
N VAL A 154 5.26 -0.93 -6.40
CA VAL A 154 5.63 -0.09 -5.26
C VAL A 154 4.82 -0.45 -4.03
#